data_ae5b5d6cd92d0c3730109b887923df07
#
_entry.id   ae5b5d6cd92d0c3730109b887923df07
#
_cell.length_a   1.000
_cell.length_b   1.000
_cell.length_c   1.000
_cell.angle_alpha   90.00
_cell.angle_beta   90.00
_cell.angle_gamma   90.00
#
_symmetry.space_group_name_H-M   'P 1'
#
loop_
_entity.id
_entity.type
_entity.pdbx_description
1 polymer ?
#
loop_
_entity_poly.entity_id
_entity_poly.type
_entity_poly.pdbx_seq_one_letter_code
_entity_poly.pdbx_strand_id
1 'polypeptide(L)'
;MKFSRKINPEYKTFTNFLSKKRIREDEINFEKLRSYRLDRVKKELIKNNLEACILFDPVNVRYALDTVNMSVFNMHNLSRYCFIPVDGPTILYEYFNCEKLSEHLNLIDEIRPAITWDYFAHGDQASLQLKKWITEIKDLSNKFFKSKKIAIDVLNGPAVTELNKCGIEVVDAKSILEQARVIKSSEELKCMRAAIEVAEIGVSKMREELKAGMTEDELWSILHKTNIENGGEWIECRILSSGERTNPWMQESSNKIIQQGEIVSFDTDMVGPYGYCADISRTFVCGNDFNNTQKELYSMSLEQIN
;
A
#
# COMPACT_ATOMS: atom_id res chain seq x y z
N MET A 1 15.38 -2.26 -27.52
CA MET A 1 16.25 -3.45 -27.50
C MET A 1 15.52 -4.52 -26.68
N LYS A 2 14.96 -5.55 -27.33
CA LYS A 2 14.34 -6.67 -26.61
C LYS A 2 15.46 -7.49 -25.99
N PHE A 3 15.65 -7.42 -24.68
CA PHE A 3 16.52 -8.33 -23.96
C PHE A 3 15.79 -9.67 -23.76
N SER A 4 15.84 -10.51 -24.78
CA SER A 4 15.53 -11.94 -24.63
C SER A 4 16.75 -12.60 -23.97
N ARG A 5 16.86 -12.57 -22.65
CA ARG A 5 17.76 -13.46 -21.94
C ARG A 5 17.15 -14.85 -21.92
N LYS A 6 17.82 -15.82 -22.54
CA LYS A 6 17.53 -17.24 -22.29
C LYS A 6 17.75 -17.50 -20.80
N ILE A 7 16.65 -17.73 -20.09
CA ILE A 7 16.66 -18.05 -18.67
C ILE A 7 17.32 -19.40 -18.50
N ASN A 8 18.29 -19.52 -17.60
CA ASN A 8 18.84 -20.81 -17.22
C ASN A 8 17.68 -21.64 -16.62
N PRO A 9 17.33 -22.81 -17.22
CA PRO A 9 16.22 -23.64 -16.75
C PRO A 9 16.41 -24.24 -15.34
N GLU A 10 17.59 -24.10 -14.75
CA GLU A 10 17.87 -24.54 -13.37
C GLU A 10 17.40 -23.57 -12.29
N TYR A 11 17.02 -22.34 -12.64
CA TYR A 11 16.35 -21.45 -11.68
C TYR A 11 14.90 -21.91 -11.55
N LYS A 12 14.65 -22.75 -10.56
CA LYS A 12 13.29 -23.09 -10.13
C LYS A 12 12.55 -21.79 -9.79
N THR A 13 11.41 -21.59 -10.45
CA THR A 13 10.52 -20.47 -10.15
C THR A 13 10.19 -20.43 -8.66
N PHE A 14 9.96 -19.26 -8.09
CA PHE A 14 9.57 -19.04 -6.68
C PHE A 14 8.36 -19.87 -6.22
N THR A 15 7.67 -20.54 -7.13
CA THR A 15 6.49 -21.39 -6.89
C THR A 15 6.76 -22.71 -6.15
N ASN A 16 8.03 -23.08 -5.91
CA ASN A 16 8.38 -24.35 -5.27
C ASN A 16 8.83 -24.23 -3.80
N PHE A 17 8.63 -23.07 -3.16
CA PHE A 17 8.87 -22.95 -1.73
C PHE A 17 7.67 -23.48 -0.93
N LEU A 18 7.95 -24.32 0.09
CA LEU A 18 6.95 -24.64 1.09
C LEU A 18 6.61 -23.36 1.85
N SER A 19 5.40 -22.87 1.68
CA SER A 19 4.91 -21.68 2.37
C SER A 19 3.73 -22.04 3.29
N LYS A 20 3.67 -21.38 4.44
CA LYS A 20 2.48 -21.42 5.29
C LYS A 20 1.37 -20.63 4.60
N LYS A 21 0.18 -21.21 4.48
CA LYS A 21 -0.99 -20.50 3.97
C LYS A 21 -1.32 -19.28 4.83
N ARG A 22 -1.68 -18.21 4.16
CA ARG A 22 -2.19 -17.00 4.82
C ARG A 22 -3.65 -17.20 5.23
N ILE A 23 -4.11 -16.39 6.17
CA ILE A 23 -5.52 -16.37 6.60
C ILE A 23 -6.42 -16.17 5.36
N ARG A 24 -7.44 -17.03 5.20
CA ARG A 24 -8.42 -17.04 4.12
C ARG A 24 -7.88 -17.21 2.70
N GLU A 25 -6.63 -17.63 2.52
CA GLU A 25 -6.01 -17.76 1.19
C GLU A 25 -6.82 -18.68 0.25
N ASP A 26 -7.36 -19.78 0.77
CA ASP A 26 -8.15 -20.74 -0.01
C ASP A 26 -9.55 -20.23 -0.39
N GLU A 27 -10.04 -19.17 0.27
CA GLU A 27 -11.35 -18.60 0.00
C GLU A 27 -11.32 -17.56 -1.12
N ILE A 28 -10.14 -16.98 -1.42
CA ILE A 28 -9.97 -15.85 -2.32
C ILE A 28 -9.71 -16.35 -3.74
N ASN A 29 -10.53 -15.91 -4.69
CA ASN A 29 -10.23 -16.07 -6.09
C ASN A 29 -9.40 -14.88 -6.58
N PHE A 30 -8.07 -15.03 -6.56
CA PHE A 30 -7.13 -13.98 -6.94
C PHE A 30 -7.25 -13.54 -8.40
N GLU A 31 -7.65 -14.41 -9.31
CA GLU A 31 -7.85 -14.06 -10.70
C GLU A 31 -9.04 -13.09 -10.87
N LYS A 32 -10.17 -13.40 -10.24
CA LYS A 32 -11.32 -12.50 -10.20
C LYS A 32 -11.00 -11.18 -9.50
N LEU A 33 -10.28 -11.23 -8.38
CA LEU A 33 -9.85 -10.06 -7.64
C LEU A 33 -9.06 -9.09 -8.54
N ARG A 34 -8.02 -9.61 -9.19
CA ARG A 34 -7.11 -8.87 -10.06
C ARG A 34 -7.84 -8.25 -11.25
N SER A 35 -8.60 -9.08 -11.98
CA SER A 35 -9.38 -8.61 -13.13
C SER A 35 -10.36 -7.52 -12.77
N TYR A 36 -11.09 -7.67 -11.66
CA TYR A 36 -12.03 -6.66 -11.19
C TYR A 36 -11.33 -5.32 -10.91
N ARG A 37 -10.21 -5.32 -10.19
CA ARG A 37 -9.49 -4.10 -9.81
C ARG A 37 -8.95 -3.35 -11.03
N LEU A 38 -8.30 -4.05 -11.97
CA LEU A 38 -7.81 -3.45 -13.20
C LEU A 38 -8.95 -2.89 -14.05
N ASP A 39 -10.06 -3.61 -14.16
CA ASP A 39 -11.28 -3.15 -14.83
C ASP A 39 -11.85 -1.88 -14.19
N ARG A 40 -11.84 -1.78 -12.87
CA ARG A 40 -12.26 -0.56 -12.15
C ARG A 40 -11.41 0.63 -12.53
N VAL A 41 -10.07 0.48 -12.57
CA VAL A 41 -9.16 1.55 -12.99
C VAL A 41 -9.48 2.00 -14.43
N LYS A 42 -9.58 1.06 -15.36
CA LYS A 42 -9.88 1.37 -16.76
C LYS A 42 -11.25 2.05 -16.94
N LYS A 43 -12.28 1.62 -16.21
CA LYS A 43 -13.61 2.24 -16.23
C LYS A 43 -13.60 3.68 -15.73
N GLU A 44 -12.88 3.96 -14.63
CA GLU A 44 -12.79 5.33 -14.13
C GLU A 44 -11.94 6.23 -15.06
N LEU A 45 -10.93 5.70 -15.74
CA LEU A 45 -10.23 6.44 -16.80
C LEU A 45 -11.18 6.83 -17.93
N ILE A 46 -11.96 5.89 -18.47
CA ILE A 46 -12.94 6.14 -19.53
C ILE A 46 -13.95 7.20 -19.10
N LYS A 47 -14.51 7.07 -17.89
CA LYS A 47 -15.49 8.01 -17.33
C LYS A 47 -14.94 9.45 -17.24
N ASN A 48 -13.64 9.59 -17.05
CA ASN A 48 -12.97 10.88 -16.98
C ASN A 48 -12.35 11.33 -18.33
N ASN A 49 -12.71 10.67 -19.44
CA ASN A 49 -12.18 10.95 -20.78
C ASN A 49 -10.66 10.87 -20.88
N LEU A 50 -10.07 9.90 -20.20
CA LEU A 50 -8.64 9.62 -20.20
C LEU A 50 -8.36 8.27 -20.84
N GLU A 51 -7.28 8.20 -21.62
CA GLU A 51 -6.90 7.01 -22.38
C GLU A 51 -5.83 6.17 -21.68
N ALA A 52 -5.12 6.73 -20.70
CA ALA A 52 -4.08 6.02 -19.95
C ALA A 52 -3.78 6.68 -18.59
N CYS A 53 -3.15 5.89 -17.71
CA CYS A 53 -2.51 6.41 -16.51
C CYS A 53 -1.10 5.83 -16.31
N ILE A 54 -0.29 6.55 -15.52
CA ILE A 54 0.96 6.04 -14.93
C ILE A 54 0.81 6.13 -13.43
N LEU A 55 1.09 5.03 -12.74
CA LEU A 55 0.97 4.93 -11.28
C LEU A 55 2.34 4.66 -10.68
N PHE A 56 2.76 5.52 -9.76
CA PHE A 56 3.99 5.42 -8.98
C PHE A 56 3.72 5.02 -7.52
N ASP A 57 2.57 5.42 -6.98
CA ASP A 57 2.19 5.03 -5.62
C ASP A 57 2.08 3.49 -5.52
N PRO A 58 2.85 2.84 -4.64
CA PRO A 58 2.86 1.39 -4.53
C PRO A 58 1.50 0.79 -4.15
N VAL A 59 0.64 1.56 -3.45
CA VAL A 59 -0.73 1.13 -3.11
C VAL A 59 -1.57 1.07 -4.39
N ASN A 60 -1.46 2.09 -5.27
CA ASN A 60 -2.17 2.14 -6.54
C ASN A 60 -1.65 1.10 -7.54
N VAL A 61 -0.31 0.94 -7.63
CA VAL A 61 0.30 -0.13 -8.44
C VAL A 61 -0.18 -1.49 -8.00
N ARG A 62 -0.21 -1.74 -6.68
CA ARG A 62 -0.72 -2.99 -6.13
C ARG A 62 -2.21 -3.18 -6.40
N TYR A 63 -3.03 -2.16 -6.22
CA TYR A 63 -4.45 -2.25 -6.52
C TYR A 63 -4.68 -2.66 -7.97
N ALA A 64 -4.01 -2.01 -8.90
CA ALA A 64 -4.20 -2.26 -10.32
C ALA A 64 -3.64 -3.60 -10.80
N LEU A 65 -2.45 -4.00 -10.33
CA LEU A 65 -1.68 -5.12 -10.90
C LEU A 65 -1.37 -6.26 -9.92
N ASP A 66 -1.67 -6.10 -8.63
CA ASP A 66 -1.37 -7.08 -7.56
C ASP A 66 0.13 -7.40 -7.41
N THR A 67 1.00 -6.50 -7.81
CA THR A 67 2.45 -6.66 -7.70
C THR A 67 3.01 -5.81 -6.56
N VAL A 68 3.91 -6.39 -5.76
CA VAL A 68 4.49 -5.75 -4.56
C VAL A 68 6.00 -5.90 -4.59
N ASN A 69 6.69 -4.81 -4.34
CA ASN A 69 8.14 -4.82 -4.09
C ASN A 69 8.53 -3.53 -3.35
N MET A 70 9.16 -3.65 -2.18
CA MET A 70 9.69 -2.54 -1.37
C MET A 70 8.71 -1.35 -1.25
N SER A 71 7.46 -1.60 -0.82
CA SER A 71 6.38 -0.61 -0.84
C SER A 71 6.75 0.69 -0.10
N VAL A 72 7.26 0.61 1.13
CA VAL A 72 7.63 1.78 1.93
C VAL A 72 8.76 2.59 1.25
N PHE A 73 9.76 1.94 0.65
CA PHE A 73 10.80 2.62 -0.11
C PHE A 73 10.22 3.35 -1.34
N ASN A 74 9.28 2.72 -2.05
CA ASN A 74 8.64 3.31 -3.23
C ASN A 74 7.72 4.49 -2.90
N MET A 75 7.18 4.59 -1.69
CA MET A 75 6.43 5.77 -1.25
C MET A 75 7.32 7.03 -1.19
N HIS A 76 8.62 6.86 -0.94
CA HIS A 76 9.58 7.97 -0.88
C HIS A 76 10.36 8.18 -2.18
N ASN A 77 10.48 7.15 -3.01
CA ASN A 77 11.30 7.16 -4.22
C ASN A 77 10.50 6.63 -5.41
N LEU A 78 10.37 7.43 -6.46
CA LEU A 78 9.62 7.09 -7.66
C LEU A 78 10.40 6.08 -8.53
N SER A 79 10.72 4.91 -7.96
CA SER A 79 11.65 3.94 -8.55
C SER A 79 10.98 2.78 -9.25
N ARG A 80 9.68 2.60 -9.05
CA ARG A 80 8.88 1.53 -9.61
C ARG A 80 7.51 2.07 -9.97
N TYR A 81 7.00 1.76 -11.15
CA TYR A 81 5.74 2.32 -11.63
C TYR A 81 5.12 1.43 -12.72
N CYS A 82 3.87 1.70 -13.07
CA CYS A 82 3.23 1.03 -14.19
C CYS A 82 2.54 2.01 -15.13
N PHE A 83 2.42 1.63 -16.39
CA PHE A 83 1.61 2.28 -17.39
C PHE A 83 0.40 1.41 -17.74
N ILE A 84 -0.78 1.98 -17.63
CA ILE A 84 -2.05 1.29 -17.87
C ILE A 84 -2.85 2.10 -18.88
N PRO A 85 -2.87 1.69 -20.16
CA PRO A 85 -3.79 2.25 -21.13
C PRO A 85 -5.17 1.62 -21.02
N VAL A 86 -6.21 2.34 -21.40
CA VAL A 86 -7.56 1.78 -21.56
C VAL A 86 -7.54 0.67 -22.61
N ASP A 87 -6.89 0.95 -23.75
CA ASP A 87 -6.68 0.00 -24.84
C ASP A 87 -5.18 -0.15 -25.15
N GLY A 88 -4.67 -1.37 -25.02
CA GLY A 88 -3.26 -1.70 -25.21
C GLY A 88 -2.63 -2.43 -24.01
N PRO A 89 -1.31 -2.67 -24.08
CA PRO A 89 -0.60 -3.47 -23.09
C PRO A 89 -0.41 -2.73 -21.77
N THR A 90 -0.65 -3.42 -20.69
CA THR A 90 -0.27 -3.00 -19.34
C THR A 90 1.21 -3.25 -19.13
N ILE A 91 1.97 -2.21 -18.78
CA ILE A 91 3.42 -2.27 -18.68
C ILE A 91 3.82 -2.00 -17.22
N LEU A 92 4.55 -2.94 -16.63
CA LEU A 92 5.21 -2.72 -15.33
C LEU A 92 6.66 -2.29 -15.58
N TYR A 93 7.08 -1.23 -14.93
CA TYR A 93 8.47 -0.79 -14.86
C TYR A 93 9.04 -1.22 -13.51
N GLU A 94 9.93 -2.21 -13.54
CA GLU A 94 10.45 -2.89 -12.37
C GLU A 94 11.94 -2.57 -12.17
N TYR A 95 12.47 -2.80 -10.99
CA TYR A 95 13.88 -2.72 -10.73
C TYR A 95 14.68 -3.64 -11.66
N PHE A 96 15.84 -3.18 -12.06
CA PHE A 96 16.75 -3.97 -12.88
C PHE A 96 17.06 -5.34 -12.22
N ASN A 97 16.93 -6.42 -12.97
CA ASN A 97 17.04 -7.81 -12.54
C ASN A 97 15.95 -8.31 -11.58
N CYS A 98 14.88 -7.54 -11.34
CA CYS A 98 13.73 -7.97 -10.53
C CYS A 98 12.48 -8.31 -11.38
N GLU A 99 12.60 -8.34 -12.70
CA GLU A 99 11.49 -8.53 -13.64
C GLU A 99 10.72 -9.83 -13.37
N LYS A 100 11.43 -10.88 -12.92
CA LYS A 100 10.83 -12.19 -12.63
C LYS A 100 9.88 -12.20 -11.44
N LEU A 101 9.94 -11.23 -10.56
CA LEU A 101 9.07 -11.18 -9.38
C LEU A 101 7.59 -11.10 -9.75
N SER A 102 7.27 -10.53 -10.90
CA SER A 102 5.90 -10.29 -11.36
C SER A 102 5.51 -11.07 -12.64
N GLU A 103 6.38 -11.93 -13.17
CA GLU A 103 6.11 -12.73 -14.39
C GLU A 103 4.89 -13.67 -14.26
N HIS A 104 4.51 -14.03 -13.03
CA HIS A 104 3.36 -14.89 -12.76
C HIS A 104 2.01 -14.15 -12.81
N LEU A 105 2.02 -12.83 -13.00
CA LEU A 105 0.81 -11.99 -12.99
C LEU A 105 0.33 -11.76 -14.43
N ASN A 106 -0.69 -12.50 -14.83
CA ASN A 106 -1.25 -12.50 -16.19
C ASN A 106 -1.82 -11.16 -16.66
N LEU A 107 -2.02 -10.19 -15.75
CA LEU A 107 -2.50 -8.83 -16.10
C LEU A 107 -1.39 -7.90 -16.58
N ILE A 108 -0.13 -8.32 -16.50
CA ILE A 108 1.03 -7.56 -16.90
C ILE A 108 1.50 -8.11 -18.25
N ASP A 109 1.29 -7.33 -19.31
CA ASP A 109 1.65 -7.73 -20.67
C ASP A 109 3.14 -7.58 -20.96
N GLU A 110 3.78 -6.55 -20.36
CA GLU A 110 5.21 -6.27 -20.52
C GLU A 110 5.83 -5.88 -19.17
N ILE A 111 7.06 -6.35 -18.93
CA ILE A 111 7.88 -5.87 -17.81
C ILE A 111 9.14 -5.25 -18.39
N ARG A 112 9.41 -4.00 -17.99
CA ARG A 112 10.55 -3.21 -18.45
C ARG A 112 11.40 -2.75 -17.27
N PRO A 113 12.71 -2.54 -17.43
CA PRO A 113 13.51 -1.86 -16.41
C PRO A 113 12.98 -0.45 -16.18
N ALA A 114 12.81 -0.06 -14.92
CA ALA A 114 12.38 1.29 -14.57
C ALA A 114 13.43 2.33 -14.95
N ILE A 115 12.98 3.43 -15.52
CA ILE A 115 13.80 4.63 -15.72
C ILE A 115 13.48 5.56 -14.57
N THR A 116 14.47 5.83 -13.73
CA THR A 116 14.35 6.70 -12.56
C THR A 116 15.24 7.94 -12.74
N TRP A 117 14.93 9.02 -12.04
CA TRP A 117 15.69 10.27 -12.14
C TRP A 117 15.90 10.95 -10.78
N ASP A 118 15.86 10.16 -9.72
CA ASP A 118 16.15 10.65 -8.38
C ASP A 118 17.63 11.00 -8.23
N TYR A 119 17.90 12.12 -7.58
CA TYR A 119 19.29 12.54 -7.31
C TYR A 119 20.04 11.50 -6.47
N PHE A 120 19.36 10.84 -5.56
CA PHE A 120 19.90 9.75 -4.75
C PHE A 120 20.55 8.64 -5.61
N ALA A 121 19.89 8.23 -6.70
CA ALA A 121 20.35 7.14 -7.55
C ALA A 121 21.30 7.61 -8.67
N HIS A 122 21.19 8.86 -9.13
CA HIS A 122 21.83 9.31 -10.36
C HIS A 122 22.70 10.56 -10.22
N GLY A 123 22.70 11.23 -9.07
CA GLY A 123 23.47 12.46 -8.87
C GLY A 123 23.21 13.46 -9.98
N ASP A 124 24.29 14.03 -10.52
CA ASP A 124 24.25 15.05 -11.59
C ASP A 124 23.66 14.52 -12.93
N GLN A 125 23.52 13.22 -13.09
CA GLN A 125 22.89 12.60 -14.25
C GLN A 125 21.36 12.53 -14.18
N ALA A 126 20.75 12.95 -13.07
CA ALA A 126 19.29 12.88 -12.87
C ALA A 126 18.51 13.56 -14.03
N SER A 127 18.96 14.72 -14.48
CA SER A 127 18.32 15.43 -15.61
C SER A 127 18.40 14.68 -16.95
N LEU A 128 19.46 13.94 -17.18
CA LEU A 128 19.62 13.08 -18.36
C LEU A 128 18.67 11.89 -18.28
N GLN A 129 18.52 11.28 -17.11
CA GLN A 129 17.59 10.18 -16.91
C GLN A 129 16.14 10.63 -17.06
N LEU A 130 15.79 11.81 -16.53
CA LEU A 130 14.46 12.40 -16.77
C LEU A 130 14.16 12.53 -18.28
N LYS A 131 15.12 13.01 -19.07
CA LYS A 131 14.94 13.10 -20.54
C LYS A 131 14.69 11.75 -21.18
N LYS A 132 15.34 10.68 -20.71
CA LYS A 132 15.09 9.33 -21.22
C LYS A 132 13.66 8.88 -20.88
N TRP A 133 13.22 9.12 -19.64
CA TRP A 133 11.85 8.81 -19.22
C TRP A 133 10.82 9.58 -20.06
N ILE A 134 11.02 10.89 -20.27
CA ILE A 134 10.16 11.71 -21.12
C ILE A 134 10.07 11.15 -22.55
N THR A 135 11.19 10.66 -23.10
CA THR A 135 11.20 10.04 -24.43
C THR A 135 10.34 8.78 -24.47
N GLU A 136 10.47 7.92 -23.45
CA GLU A 136 9.61 6.72 -23.29
C GLU A 136 8.13 7.09 -23.24
N ILE A 137 7.76 8.11 -22.45
CA ILE A 137 6.35 8.52 -22.32
C ILE A 137 5.83 9.13 -23.62
N LYS A 138 6.65 9.86 -24.38
CA LYS A 138 6.27 10.34 -25.73
C LYS A 138 5.98 9.19 -26.68
N ASP A 139 6.79 8.15 -26.66
CA ASP A 139 6.59 6.97 -27.50
C ASP A 139 5.29 6.24 -27.13
N LEU A 140 5.00 6.09 -25.84
CA LEU A 140 3.73 5.55 -25.33
C LEU A 140 2.55 6.44 -25.73
N SER A 141 2.71 7.77 -25.61
CA SER A 141 1.70 8.75 -26.01
C SER A 141 1.31 8.60 -27.49
N ASN A 142 2.29 8.51 -28.36
CA ASN A 142 2.05 8.38 -29.80
C ASN A 142 1.31 7.07 -30.17
N LYS A 143 1.45 6.04 -29.35
CA LYS A 143 0.85 4.72 -29.60
C LYS A 143 -0.52 4.54 -28.94
N PHE A 144 -0.70 5.01 -27.70
CA PHE A 144 -1.80 4.58 -26.85
C PHE A 144 -2.72 5.69 -26.33
N PHE A 145 -2.34 6.97 -26.38
CA PHE A 145 -3.21 8.05 -25.92
C PHE A 145 -3.13 9.30 -26.79
N LYS A 146 -4.07 9.39 -27.71
CA LYS A 146 -4.14 10.43 -28.76
C LYS A 146 -4.52 11.81 -28.22
N SER A 147 -5.26 11.85 -27.12
CA SER A 147 -5.69 13.09 -26.44
C SER A 147 -4.53 13.92 -25.90
N LYS A 148 -3.33 13.35 -25.83
CA LYS A 148 -2.16 13.98 -25.17
C LYS A 148 -2.42 14.35 -23.69
N LYS A 149 -3.38 13.66 -23.06
CA LYS A 149 -3.64 13.75 -21.62
C LYS A 149 -3.32 12.43 -20.95
N ILE A 150 -2.64 12.47 -19.81
CA ILE A 150 -2.31 11.28 -19.03
C ILE A 150 -2.57 11.53 -17.56
N ALA A 151 -3.22 10.56 -16.89
CA ALA A 151 -3.39 10.61 -15.47
C ALA A 151 -2.14 10.08 -14.76
N ILE A 152 -1.62 10.80 -13.75
CA ILE A 152 -0.46 10.37 -12.96
C ILE A 152 -0.77 10.65 -11.48
N ASP A 153 -0.55 9.68 -10.61
CA ASP A 153 -0.89 9.78 -9.18
C ASP A 153 0.16 10.51 -8.34
N VAL A 154 1.44 10.28 -8.65
CA VAL A 154 2.56 10.96 -7.99
C VAL A 154 3.59 11.36 -9.03
N LEU A 155 3.95 12.64 -9.07
CA LEU A 155 4.99 13.11 -9.99
C LEU A 155 5.67 14.38 -9.45
N ASN A 156 6.96 14.51 -9.63
CA ASN A 156 7.68 15.72 -9.23
C ASN A 156 7.56 16.86 -10.25
N GLY A 157 7.73 18.08 -9.79
CA GLY A 157 7.59 19.30 -10.62
C GLY A 157 8.41 19.31 -11.91
N PRO A 158 9.71 18.94 -11.90
CA PRO A 158 10.51 18.86 -13.11
C PRO A 158 9.93 17.93 -14.17
N ALA A 159 9.43 16.76 -13.81
CA ALA A 159 8.85 15.82 -14.75
C ALA A 159 7.53 16.34 -15.35
N VAL A 160 6.67 16.94 -14.53
CA VAL A 160 5.45 17.63 -15.05
C VAL A 160 5.80 18.72 -16.05
N THR A 161 6.79 19.54 -15.73
CA THR A 161 7.24 20.62 -16.61
C THR A 161 7.73 20.11 -17.97
N GLU A 162 8.54 19.04 -17.97
CA GLU A 162 9.07 18.46 -19.21
C GLU A 162 7.98 17.77 -20.03
N LEU A 163 7.00 17.08 -19.43
CA LEU A 163 5.85 16.52 -20.14
C LEU A 163 5.02 17.63 -20.81
N ASN A 164 4.71 18.70 -20.08
CA ASN A 164 3.97 19.83 -20.62
C ASN A 164 4.70 20.50 -21.81
N LYS A 165 6.03 20.66 -21.74
CA LYS A 165 6.84 21.15 -22.87
C LYS A 165 6.74 20.24 -24.11
N CYS A 166 6.47 18.96 -23.91
CA CYS A 166 6.26 18.00 -24.98
C CYS A 166 4.80 17.94 -25.47
N GLY A 167 3.93 18.80 -24.96
CA GLY A 167 2.50 18.84 -25.31
C GLY A 167 1.69 17.71 -24.68
N ILE A 168 2.18 17.10 -23.58
CA ILE A 168 1.45 16.08 -22.80
C ILE A 168 0.96 16.72 -21.51
N GLU A 169 -0.36 16.86 -21.40
CA GLU A 169 -1.03 17.39 -20.19
C GLU A 169 -1.08 16.31 -19.11
N VAL A 170 -0.60 16.64 -17.91
CA VAL A 170 -0.69 15.75 -16.74
C VAL A 170 -1.94 16.08 -15.95
N VAL A 171 -2.76 15.06 -15.67
CA VAL A 171 -3.96 15.12 -14.84
C VAL A 171 -3.71 14.31 -13.57
N ASP A 172 -4.20 14.78 -12.43
CA ASP A 172 -4.11 14.04 -11.17
C ASP A 172 -4.94 12.75 -11.23
N ALA A 173 -4.27 11.60 -11.06
CA ALA A 173 -4.92 10.29 -11.03
C ALA A 173 -5.47 9.92 -9.65
N LYS A 174 -5.17 10.66 -8.58
CA LYS A 174 -5.51 10.25 -7.22
C LYS A 174 -7.00 10.04 -7.04
N SER A 175 -7.82 11.02 -7.42
CA SER A 175 -9.29 10.89 -7.34
C SER A 175 -9.84 9.75 -8.18
N ILE A 176 -9.24 9.46 -9.34
CA ILE A 176 -9.63 8.37 -10.23
C ILE A 176 -9.40 7.02 -9.56
N LEU A 177 -8.22 6.84 -8.94
CA LEU A 177 -7.87 5.60 -8.24
C LEU A 177 -8.68 5.43 -6.95
N GLU A 178 -8.94 6.50 -6.22
CA GLU A 178 -9.82 6.47 -5.05
C GLU A 178 -11.24 6.04 -5.45
N GLN A 179 -11.81 6.58 -6.53
CA GLN A 179 -13.12 6.15 -7.05
C GLN A 179 -13.11 4.70 -7.54
N ALA A 180 -12.02 4.23 -8.14
CA ALA A 180 -11.90 2.83 -8.50
C ALA A 180 -11.99 1.92 -7.27
N ARG A 181 -11.42 2.33 -6.13
CA ARG A 181 -11.35 1.56 -4.88
C ARG A 181 -12.60 1.66 -4.00
N VAL A 182 -13.50 2.63 -4.22
CA VAL A 182 -14.69 2.85 -3.36
C VAL A 182 -15.57 1.60 -3.25
N ILE A 183 -15.88 0.98 -4.38
CA ILE A 183 -16.75 -0.21 -4.41
C ILE A 183 -15.91 -1.47 -4.43
N LYS A 184 -16.01 -2.27 -3.37
CA LYS A 184 -15.28 -3.52 -3.20
C LYS A 184 -16.04 -4.69 -3.82
N SER A 185 -15.32 -5.57 -4.51
CA SER A 185 -15.86 -6.86 -4.95
C SER A 185 -15.98 -7.84 -3.78
N SER A 186 -16.68 -8.97 -4.02
CA SER A 186 -16.77 -10.06 -3.03
C SER A 186 -15.39 -10.60 -2.63
N GLU A 187 -14.45 -10.65 -3.57
CA GLU A 187 -13.08 -11.13 -3.30
C GLU A 187 -12.27 -10.12 -2.48
N GLU A 188 -12.45 -8.82 -2.71
CA GLU A 188 -11.84 -7.78 -1.88
C GLU A 188 -12.38 -7.80 -0.44
N LEU A 189 -13.68 -8.05 -0.26
CA LEU A 189 -14.27 -8.18 1.08
C LEU A 189 -13.66 -9.36 1.87
N LYS A 190 -13.25 -10.44 1.22
CA LYS A 190 -12.53 -11.55 1.87
C LYS A 190 -11.14 -11.12 2.32
N CYS A 191 -10.42 -10.33 1.49
CA CYS A 191 -9.14 -9.76 1.87
C CYS A 191 -9.27 -8.80 3.06
N MET A 192 -10.28 -7.93 3.06
CA MET A 192 -10.56 -7.03 4.18
C MET A 192 -10.86 -7.81 5.47
N ARG A 193 -11.65 -8.89 5.38
CA ARG A 193 -11.91 -9.76 6.54
C ARG A 193 -10.63 -10.40 7.07
N ALA A 194 -9.72 -10.85 6.20
CA ALA A 194 -8.43 -11.38 6.62
C ALA A 194 -7.60 -10.33 7.37
N ALA A 195 -7.57 -9.09 6.90
CA ALA A 195 -6.86 -8.00 7.58
C ALA A 195 -7.48 -7.70 8.96
N ILE A 196 -8.81 -7.65 9.05
CA ILE A 196 -9.54 -7.43 10.32
C ILE A 196 -9.25 -8.58 11.30
N GLU A 197 -9.27 -9.83 10.87
CA GLU A 197 -8.96 -10.98 11.74
C GLU A 197 -7.54 -10.90 12.32
N VAL A 198 -6.56 -10.46 11.51
CA VAL A 198 -5.19 -10.29 12.02
C VAL A 198 -5.11 -9.13 13.00
N ALA A 199 -5.83 -8.02 12.76
CA ALA A 199 -5.91 -6.91 13.68
C ALA A 199 -6.53 -7.34 15.02
N GLU A 200 -7.64 -8.09 14.98
CA GLU A 200 -8.30 -8.62 16.19
C GLU A 200 -7.39 -9.55 16.98
N ILE A 201 -6.62 -10.42 16.32
CA ILE A 201 -5.62 -11.28 16.98
C ILE A 201 -4.55 -10.41 17.65
N GLY A 202 -4.05 -9.38 16.97
CA GLY A 202 -3.05 -8.46 17.50
C GLY A 202 -3.55 -7.70 18.72
N VAL A 203 -4.74 -7.12 18.62
CA VAL A 203 -5.41 -6.40 19.70
C VAL A 203 -5.67 -7.29 20.91
N SER A 204 -6.10 -8.55 20.69
CA SER A 204 -6.30 -9.54 21.76
C SER A 204 -5.00 -9.82 22.51
N LYS A 205 -3.90 -10.06 21.76
CA LYS A 205 -2.58 -10.28 22.36
C LYS A 205 -2.07 -9.05 23.11
N MET A 206 -2.26 -7.85 22.57
CA MET A 206 -1.90 -6.62 23.27
C MET A 206 -2.64 -6.52 24.62
N ARG A 207 -3.94 -6.85 24.65
CA ARG A 207 -4.73 -6.86 25.87
C ARG A 207 -4.24 -7.90 26.89
N GLU A 208 -3.92 -9.10 26.42
CA GLU A 208 -3.46 -10.22 27.26
C GLU A 208 -2.08 -9.95 27.88
N GLU A 209 -1.18 -9.31 27.14
CA GLU A 209 0.20 -9.05 27.56
C GLU A 209 0.37 -7.71 28.30
N LEU A 210 -0.64 -6.82 28.23
CA LEU A 210 -0.59 -5.50 28.88
C LEU A 210 -0.42 -5.63 30.41
N LYS A 211 0.69 -5.11 30.90
CA LYS A 211 1.01 -5.09 32.35
C LYS A 211 1.79 -3.84 32.73
N ALA A 212 1.67 -3.43 33.99
CA ALA A 212 2.48 -2.35 34.54
C ALA A 212 3.98 -2.69 34.46
N GLY A 213 4.80 -1.69 34.12
CA GLY A 213 6.24 -1.81 34.02
C GLY A 213 6.74 -2.03 32.56
N MET A 214 5.86 -2.38 31.62
CA MET A 214 6.24 -2.38 30.19
C MET A 214 6.17 -0.98 29.61
N THR A 215 6.90 -0.74 28.54
CA THR A 215 6.83 0.51 27.79
C THR A 215 5.71 0.49 26.75
N GLU A 216 5.30 1.69 26.28
CA GLU A 216 4.35 1.81 25.17
C GLU A 216 4.89 1.15 23.91
N ASP A 217 6.20 1.28 23.61
CA ASP A 217 6.85 0.65 22.47
C ASP A 217 6.86 -0.89 22.58
N GLU A 218 7.07 -1.46 23.75
CA GLU A 218 6.97 -2.90 23.97
C GLU A 218 5.56 -3.41 23.69
N LEU A 219 4.52 -2.71 24.17
CA LEU A 219 3.14 -3.07 23.90
C LEU A 219 2.81 -2.97 22.40
N TRP A 220 3.25 -1.88 21.75
CA TRP A 220 3.04 -1.69 20.32
C TRP A 220 3.72 -2.75 19.46
N SER A 221 4.91 -3.21 19.86
CA SER A 221 5.66 -4.24 19.14
C SER A 221 4.89 -5.56 18.99
N ILE A 222 3.94 -5.86 19.89
CA ILE A 222 3.08 -7.05 19.80
C ILE A 222 2.19 -7.02 18.57
N LEU A 223 1.63 -5.85 18.23
CA LEU A 223 0.81 -5.68 17.01
C LEU A 223 1.65 -5.89 15.76
N HIS A 224 2.84 -5.26 15.67
CA HIS A 224 3.76 -5.43 14.54
C HIS A 224 4.14 -6.89 14.32
N LYS A 225 4.57 -7.56 15.39
CA LYS A 225 4.92 -8.99 15.36
C LYS A 225 3.75 -9.82 14.87
N THR A 226 2.56 -9.59 15.42
CA THR A 226 1.36 -10.36 15.05
C THR A 226 0.97 -10.13 13.60
N ASN A 227 1.05 -8.89 13.11
CA ASN A 227 0.77 -8.56 11.71
C ASN A 227 1.69 -9.34 10.76
N ILE A 228 3.00 -9.26 10.97
CA ILE A 228 4.00 -9.94 10.13
C ILE A 228 3.87 -11.47 10.21
N GLU A 229 3.68 -12.04 11.40
CA GLU A 229 3.52 -13.49 11.60
C GLU A 229 2.31 -14.07 10.84
N ASN A 230 1.29 -13.25 10.60
CA ASN A 230 0.06 -13.64 9.90
C ASN A 230 -0.02 -13.15 8.45
N GLY A 231 1.10 -12.72 7.87
CA GLY A 231 1.21 -12.36 6.46
C GLY A 231 0.76 -10.93 6.13
N GLY A 232 0.65 -10.09 7.15
CA GLY A 232 0.49 -8.65 6.97
C GLY A 232 1.80 -7.98 6.56
N GLU A 233 1.77 -6.68 6.31
CA GLU A 233 2.87 -5.96 5.66
C GLU A 233 3.50 -4.92 6.57
N TRP A 234 2.90 -3.72 6.70
CA TRP A 234 3.40 -2.66 7.58
C TRP A 234 2.27 -2.03 8.39
N ILE A 235 2.61 -1.09 9.24
CA ILE A 235 1.66 -0.27 9.99
C ILE A 235 2.03 1.18 9.70
N GLU A 236 1.03 2.00 9.34
CA GLU A 236 1.25 3.38 8.86
C GLU A 236 1.81 4.29 9.95
N CYS A 237 1.30 4.18 11.16
CA CYS A 237 1.74 4.96 12.30
C CYS A 237 1.77 4.10 13.57
N ARG A 238 2.43 4.61 14.63
CA ARG A 238 2.53 3.93 15.93
C ARG A 238 1.60 4.58 16.95
N ILE A 239 0.35 4.84 16.59
CA ILE A 239 -0.59 5.55 17.46
C ILE A 239 -0.92 4.67 18.67
N LEU A 240 -0.22 4.91 19.76
CA LEU A 240 -0.46 4.35 21.06
C LEU A 240 0.07 5.29 22.14
N SER A 241 -0.74 5.54 23.16
CA SER A 241 -0.33 6.35 24.30
C SER A 241 -0.99 5.86 25.59
N SER A 242 -0.40 6.19 26.73
CA SER A 242 -0.88 5.77 28.04
C SER A 242 -0.95 6.93 29.04
N GLY A 243 -1.88 6.82 30.01
CA GLY A 243 -2.07 7.80 31.08
C GLY A 243 -2.33 9.19 30.54
N GLU A 244 -1.60 10.19 31.03
CA GLU A 244 -1.76 11.60 30.62
C GLU A 244 -1.48 11.84 29.15
N ARG A 245 -0.66 11.00 28.51
CA ARG A 245 -0.37 11.11 27.08
C ARG A 245 -1.53 10.73 26.16
N THR A 246 -2.62 10.17 26.68
CA THR A 246 -3.82 9.92 25.86
C THR A 246 -4.56 11.20 25.46
N ASN A 247 -4.19 12.35 26.02
CA ASN A 247 -4.67 13.64 25.62
C ASN A 247 -3.50 14.65 25.50
N PRO A 248 -3.27 15.27 24.31
CA PRO A 248 -4.06 15.13 23.08
C PRO A 248 -3.88 13.76 22.41
N TRP A 249 -4.89 13.35 21.64
CA TRP A 249 -4.85 12.14 20.81
C TRP A 249 -3.83 12.24 19.66
N MET A 250 -3.57 11.16 18.97
CA MET A 250 -2.60 11.02 17.87
C MET A 250 -1.14 11.14 18.29
N GLN A 251 -0.80 10.58 19.43
CA GLN A 251 0.58 10.44 19.86
C GLN A 251 1.12 9.04 19.54
N GLU A 252 2.30 9.00 18.98
CA GLU A 252 3.00 7.73 18.76
C GLU A 252 3.52 7.14 20.06
N SER A 253 3.67 5.81 20.07
CA SER A 253 4.25 5.07 21.17
C SER A 253 5.67 5.56 21.50
N SER A 254 6.03 5.43 22.77
CA SER A 254 7.29 5.91 23.31
C SER A 254 7.89 4.95 24.33
N ASN A 255 9.03 5.32 24.88
CA ASN A 255 9.66 4.60 26.01
C ASN A 255 9.01 4.88 27.38
N LYS A 256 7.85 5.58 27.42
CA LYS A 256 7.10 5.76 28.67
C LYS A 256 6.70 4.42 29.25
N ILE A 257 6.97 4.23 30.54
CA ILE A 257 6.54 3.05 31.30
C ILE A 257 5.06 3.19 31.67
N ILE A 258 4.26 2.20 31.27
CA ILE A 258 2.83 2.11 31.59
C ILE A 258 2.66 1.75 33.07
N GLN A 259 1.81 2.51 33.78
CA GLN A 259 1.55 2.30 35.20
C GLN A 259 0.24 1.54 35.44
N GLN A 260 0.13 0.90 36.57
CA GLN A 260 -1.10 0.26 37.03
C GLN A 260 -2.26 1.26 37.07
N GLY A 261 -3.39 0.91 36.46
CA GLY A 261 -4.60 1.73 36.45
C GLY A 261 -4.61 2.83 35.34
N GLU A 262 -3.53 3.00 34.59
CA GLU A 262 -3.53 3.93 33.46
C GLU A 262 -4.42 3.43 32.31
N ILE A 263 -5.06 4.36 31.63
CA ILE A 263 -5.69 4.14 30.33
C ILE A 263 -4.58 3.95 29.30
N VAL A 264 -4.78 3.01 28.39
CA VAL A 264 -3.96 2.81 27.18
C VAL A 264 -4.88 2.86 25.99
N SER A 265 -4.66 3.82 25.12
CA SER A 265 -5.45 4.01 23.89
C SER A 265 -4.56 3.87 22.66
N PHE A 266 -5.07 3.23 21.60
CA PHE A 266 -4.33 3.02 20.38
C PHE A 266 -5.25 2.92 19.17
N ASP A 267 -4.65 3.12 17.99
CA ASP A 267 -5.25 2.92 16.69
C ASP A 267 -4.34 2.03 15.85
N THR A 268 -4.90 1.08 15.08
CA THR A 268 -4.05 0.05 14.47
C THR A 268 -3.41 0.48 13.16
N ASP A 269 -4.04 1.28 12.34
CA ASP A 269 -3.54 1.74 11.02
C ASP A 269 -2.78 0.66 10.24
N MET A 270 -3.25 -0.57 10.32
CA MET A 270 -2.50 -1.76 9.95
C MET A 270 -2.76 -2.14 8.50
N VAL A 271 -1.72 -2.28 7.69
CA VAL A 271 -1.76 -2.94 6.40
C VAL A 271 -1.56 -4.44 6.61
N GLY A 272 -2.67 -5.15 6.61
CA GLY A 272 -2.73 -6.58 6.86
C GLY A 272 -2.46 -7.43 5.62
N PRO A 273 -2.83 -8.73 5.66
CA PRO A 273 -2.69 -9.63 4.53
C PRO A 273 -3.33 -9.07 3.25
N TYR A 274 -2.71 -9.38 2.12
CA TYR A 274 -3.17 -8.97 0.77
C TYR A 274 -3.16 -7.46 0.54
N GLY A 275 -2.56 -6.65 1.45
CA GLY A 275 -2.48 -5.19 1.34
C GLY A 275 -3.79 -4.47 1.61
N TYR A 276 -4.69 -5.08 2.35
CA TYR A 276 -5.91 -4.43 2.84
C TYR A 276 -5.71 -3.91 4.25
N CYS A 277 -6.24 -2.71 4.50
CA CYS A 277 -6.09 -2.04 5.77
C CYS A 277 -7.15 -2.51 6.77
N ALA A 278 -6.74 -2.55 8.05
CA ALA A 278 -7.62 -2.67 9.19
C ALA A 278 -7.24 -1.60 10.21
N ASP A 279 -8.16 -0.68 10.42
CA ASP A 279 -8.00 0.47 11.28
C ASP A 279 -9.03 0.37 12.42
N ILE A 280 -8.56 -0.01 13.61
CA ILE A 280 -9.37 -0.35 14.77
C ILE A 280 -8.81 0.33 16.01
N SER A 281 -9.53 1.31 16.53
CA SER A 281 -9.20 1.94 17.82
C SER A 281 -9.71 1.14 19.00
N ARG A 282 -8.93 1.04 20.06
CA ARG A 282 -9.33 0.46 21.35
C ARG A 282 -8.72 1.21 22.52
N THR A 283 -9.42 1.13 23.64
CA THR A 283 -8.96 1.67 24.91
C THR A 283 -9.01 0.58 25.98
N PHE A 284 -7.89 0.36 26.64
CA PHE A 284 -7.74 -0.58 27.75
C PHE A 284 -7.36 0.16 29.02
N VAL A 285 -7.44 -0.54 30.15
CA VAL A 285 -6.84 -0.12 31.42
C VAL A 285 -5.76 -1.13 31.78
N CYS A 286 -4.59 -0.62 32.14
CA CYS A 286 -3.52 -1.45 32.66
C CYS A 286 -3.90 -1.97 34.06
N GLY A 287 -4.29 -3.24 34.12
CA GLY A 287 -4.86 -3.89 35.30
C GLY A 287 -6.32 -4.32 35.12
N ASN A 288 -7.00 -4.64 36.22
CA ASN A 288 -8.26 -5.35 36.11
C ASN A 288 -9.52 -4.48 36.14
N ASP A 289 -9.44 -3.22 36.64
CA ASP A 289 -10.63 -2.42 36.89
C ASP A 289 -10.49 -0.96 36.46
N PHE A 290 -11.50 -0.47 35.75
CA PHE A 290 -11.72 0.95 35.53
C PHE A 290 -12.15 1.63 36.85
N ASN A 291 -11.57 2.77 37.17
CA ASN A 291 -12.12 3.64 38.22
C ASN A 291 -13.43 4.32 37.76
N ASN A 292 -14.12 4.98 38.69
CA ASN A 292 -15.44 5.55 38.40
C ASN A 292 -15.39 6.63 37.30
N THR A 293 -14.37 7.49 37.29
CA THR A 293 -14.20 8.53 36.30
C THR A 293 -13.97 7.93 34.91
N GLN A 294 -13.13 6.88 34.82
CA GLN A 294 -12.89 6.16 33.56
C GLN A 294 -14.16 5.49 33.04
N LYS A 295 -14.98 4.89 33.91
CA LYS A 295 -16.27 4.28 33.53
C LYS A 295 -17.25 5.36 33.02
N GLU A 296 -17.32 6.49 33.70
CA GLU A 296 -18.19 7.60 33.29
C GLU A 296 -17.79 8.15 31.90
N LEU A 297 -16.51 8.46 31.70
CA LEU A 297 -16.01 8.94 30.41
C LEU A 297 -16.23 7.93 29.27
N TYR A 298 -16.02 6.65 29.55
CA TYR A 298 -16.27 5.60 28.55
C TYR A 298 -17.76 5.51 28.19
N SER A 299 -18.66 5.59 29.19
CA SER A 299 -20.09 5.58 28.97
C SER A 299 -20.56 6.78 28.15
N MET A 300 -20.04 7.98 28.45
CA MET A 300 -20.34 9.20 27.67
C MET A 300 -19.88 9.07 26.21
N SER A 301 -18.69 8.50 25.97
CA SER A 301 -18.20 8.25 24.62
C SER A 301 -19.07 7.24 23.88
N LEU A 302 -19.52 6.19 24.54
CA LEU A 302 -20.40 5.19 23.94
C LEU A 302 -21.78 5.76 23.60
N GLU A 303 -22.33 6.63 24.42
CA GLU A 303 -23.60 7.34 24.16
C GLU A 303 -23.50 8.27 22.92
N GLN A 304 -22.32 8.87 22.70
CA GLN A 304 -22.10 9.73 21.51
C GLN A 304 -22.02 8.94 20.19
N ILE A 305 -21.58 7.68 20.26
CA ILE A 305 -21.43 6.82 19.07
C ILE A 305 -22.77 6.19 18.65
N ASN A 306 -23.66 5.93 19.60
CA ASN A 306 -24.97 5.30 19.37
C ASN A 306 -26.08 6.32 19.10
#